data_65d93e0f47db2501d787e85824dc3247
#
_entry.id   65d93e0f47db2501d787e85824dc3247
#
_cell.length_a   1.000
_cell.length_b   1.000
_cell.length_c   1.000
_cell.angle_alpha   90.00
_cell.angle_beta   90.00
_cell.angle_gamma   90.00
#
_symmetry.space_group_name_H-M   'P 1'
#
loop_
_entity.id
_entity.type
_entity.pdbx_description
1 polymer ?
#
loop_
_entity_poly.entity_id
_entity_poly.type
_entity_poly.pdbx_seq_one_letter_code
_entity_poly.pdbx_strand_id
1 'polypeptide(L)'
;QMELLLAFLHLQKTEGDVIQNELLKKAGASAAQLKGLTEKNILIVEKRSVDRIKSLPKNVEIDFEFSAAQQETSDKVASAFEDKNVCLLHGVTSSGKTQVYVKLIEKYFKEGKQVLYLLPEIALTTQIIRRLQKHFGGNITIYHSRFNNNERIELWNKIRTGEVKIVLGARSALFLPFKDLGLIIVDEEHDPSFKQQDPAPRYNARDAAIYYASLFKAKVLLGSATPSIESYFN
;
A
#
# COMPACT_ATOMS: atom_id res chain seq x y z
N GLN A 1 -37.03 -3.58 -23.09
CA GLN A 1 -36.53 -2.20 -22.97
C GLN A 1 -37.25 -1.43 -21.84
N MET A 2 -38.60 -1.57 -21.74
CA MET A 2 -39.41 -0.92 -20.70
C MET A 2 -38.93 -1.36 -19.28
N GLU A 3 -38.78 -2.68 -19.05
CA GLU A 3 -38.31 -3.21 -17.78
C GLU A 3 -36.91 -2.70 -17.38
N LEU A 4 -36.03 -2.51 -18.36
CA LEU A 4 -34.70 -1.96 -18.15
C LEU A 4 -34.75 -0.49 -17.71
N LEU A 5 -35.67 0.30 -18.29
CA LEU A 5 -35.89 1.69 -17.88
C LEU A 5 -36.50 1.79 -16.47
N LEU A 6 -37.47 0.93 -16.15
CA LEU A 6 -38.06 0.88 -14.81
C LEU A 6 -37.03 0.49 -13.75
N ALA A 7 -36.18 -0.50 -14.04
CA ALA A 7 -35.11 -0.91 -13.18
C ALA A 7 -34.06 0.20 -13.00
N PHE A 8 -33.73 0.94 -14.08
CA PHE A 8 -32.84 2.09 -14.02
C PHE A 8 -33.37 3.20 -13.11
N LEU A 9 -34.63 3.62 -13.30
CA LEU A 9 -35.24 4.65 -12.47
C LEU A 9 -35.31 4.26 -10.99
N HIS A 10 -35.59 2.99 -10.72
CA HIS A 10 -35.61 2.48 -9.36
C HIS A 10 -34.19 2.51 -8.71
N LEU A 11 -33.15 2.04 -9.44
CA LEU A 11 -31.77 2.05 -8.96
C LEU A 11 -31.26 3.48 -8.80
N GLN A 12 -31.53 4.36 -9.74
CA GLN A 12 -31.12 5.77 -9.67
C GLN A 12 -31.71 6.49 -8.44
N LYS A 13 -32.94 6.17 -8.06
CA LYS A 13 -33.59 6.74 -6.88
C LYS A 13 -33.01 6.25 -5.57
N THR A 14 -32.51 5.00 -5.53
CA THR A 14 -32.00 4.37 -4.30
C THR A 14 -30.48 4.53 -4.13
N GLU A 15 -29.71 4.54 -5.20
CA GLU A 15 -28.25 4.43 -5.19
C GLU A 15 -27.53 5.59 -5.89
N GLY A 16 -28.26 6.44 -6.61
CA GLY A 16 -27.72 7.57 -7.36
C GLY A 16 -27.10 7.14 -8.68
N ASP A 17 -25.83 6.71 -8.67
CA ASP A 17 -25.15 6.19 -9.87
C ASP A 17 -25.53 4.73 -10.12
N VAL A 18 -25.96 4.40 -11.35
CA VAL A 18 -26.40 3.05 -11.72
C VAL A 18 -25.30 2.29 -12.46
N ILE A 19 -24.85 1.19 -11.88
CA ILE A 19 -23.82 0.33 -12.50
C ILE A 19 -24.44 -0.57 -13.57
N GLN A 20 -23.87 -0.56 -14.78
CA GLN A 20 -24.36 -1.31 -15.93
C GLN A 20 -24.66 -2.79 -15.64
N ASN A 21 -23.73 -3.50 -14.99
CA ASN A 21 -23.89 -4.93 -14.70
C ASN A 21 -25.03 -5.21 -13.70
N GLU A 22 -25.24 -4.34 -12.72
CA GLU A 22 -26.32 -4.45 -11.74
C GLU A 22 -27.67 -4.15 -12.38
N LEU A 23 -27.73 -3.14 -13.26
CA LEU A 23 -28.91 -2.82 -14.04
C LEU A 23 -29.34 -4.00 -14.92
N LEU A 24 -28.42 -4.58 -15.68
CA LEU A 24 -28.72 -5.72 -16.55
C LEU A 24 -29.19 -6.94 -15.73
N LYS A 25 -28.56 -7.20 -14.60
CA LYS A 25 -28.94 -8.31 -13.71
C LYS A 25 -30.32 -8.10 -13.09
N LYS A 26 -30.61 -6.89 -12.60
CA LYS A 26 -31.89 -6.56 -11.95
C LYS A 26 -33.06 -6.52 -12.93
N ALA A 27 -32.80 -6.05 -14.15
CA ALA A 27 -33.80 -6.01 -15.22
C ALA A 27 -33.98 -7.34 -15.99
N GLY A 28 -33.14 -8.36 -15.72
CA GLY A 28 -33.12 -9.57 -16.54
C GLY A 28 -32.83 -9.30 -18.03
N ALA A 29 -32.14 -8.22 -18.33
CA ALA A 29 -31.97 -7.70 -19.67
C ALA A 29 -30.58 -8.02 -20.25
N SER A 30 -30.52 -8.07 -21.59
CA SER A 30 -29.27 -8.30 -22.32
C SER A 30 -28.53 -6.99 -22.63
N ALA A 31 -27.22 -7.09 -22.87
CA ALA A 31 -26.40 -5.96 -23.33
C ALA A 31 -26.92 -5.34 -24.65
N ALA A 32 -27.53 -6.15 -25.53
CA ALA A 32 -28.10 -5.68 -26.77
C ALA A 32 -29.32 -4.75 -26.55
N GLN A 33 -30.14 -5.03 -25.53
CA GLN A 33 -31.24 -4.17 -25.15
C GLN A 33 -30.79 -2.82 -24.59
N LEU A 34 -29.71 -2.81 -23.81
CA LEU A 34 -29.10 -1.58 -23.32
C LEU A 34 -28.48 -0.78 -24.48
N LYS A 35 -27.79 -1.44 -25.41
CA LYS A 35 -27.25 -0.80 -26.60
C LYS A 35 -28.33 -0.12 -27.42
N GLY A 36 -29.48 -0.76 -27.59
CA GLY A 36 -30.62 -0.14 -28.29
C GLY A 36 -31.22 1.09 -27.61
N LEU A 37 -31.08 1.22 -26.26
CA LEU A 37 -31.50 2.43 -25.54
C LEU A 37 -30.42 3.53 -25.61
N THR A 38 -29.14 3.16 -25.68
CA THR A 38 -28.06 4.13 -25.88
C THR A 38 -28.03 4.69 -27.29
N GLU A 39 -28.29 3.86 -28.31
CA GLU A 39 -28.41 4.31 -29.70
C GLU A 39 -29.59 5.29 -29.92
N LYS A 40 -30.62 5.17 -29.09
CA LYS A 40 -31.79 6.11 -29.09
C LYS A 40 -31.57 7.32 -28.18
N ASN A 41 -30.40 7.52 -27.62
CA ASN A 41 -30.06 8.58 -26.66
C ASN A 41 -31.00 8.65 -25.43
N ILE A 42 -31.64 7.54 -25.06
CA ILE A 42 -32.49 7.43 -23.87
C ILE A 42 -31.63 7.20 -22.60
N LEU A 43 -30.57 6.42 -22.74
CA LEU A 43 -29.58 6.21 -21.69
C LEU A 43 -28.18 6.54 -22.21
N ILE A 44 -27.35 7.09 -21.35
CA ILE A 44 -25.94 7.35 -21.66
C ILE A 44 -25.09 6.42 -20.78
N VAL A 45 -24.17 5.68 -21.40
CA VAL A 45 -23.21 4.84 -20.70
C VAL A 45 -21.87 5.57 -20.66
N GLU A 46 -21.48 6.02 -19.49
CA GLU A 46 -20.19 6.64 -19.25
C GLU A 46 -19.21 5.66 -18.62
N LYS A 47 -17.98 5.64 -19.10
CA LYS A 47 -16.90 4.93 -18.42
C LYS A 47 -16.33 5.84 -17.34
N ARG A 48 -16.73 5.62 -16.11
CA ARG A 48 -16.14 6.31 -14.94
C ARG A 48 -15.12 5.40 -14.27
N SER A 49 -14.02 5.98 -13.86
CA SER A 49 -13.11 5.31 -12.92
C SER A 49 -13.79 5.28 -11.56
N VAL A 50 -14.18 4.09 -11.10
CA VAL A 50 -14.74 3.91 -9.75
C VAL A 50 -13.58 3.59 -8.82
N ASP A 51 -13.35 4.47 -7.85
CA ASP A 51 -12.36 4.23 -6.80
C ASP A 51 -12.87 3.10 -5.89
N ARG A 52 -12.32 1.90 -6.06
CA ARG A 52 -12.67 0.69 -5.28
C ARG A 52 -11.88 0.58 -4.00
N ILE A 53 -10.79 1.31 -3.92
CA ILE A 53 -9.97 1.40 -2.71
C ILE A 53 -10.61 2.48 -1.83
N LYS A 54 -11.31 2.05 -0.77
CA LYS A 54 -11.94 2.97 0.18
C LYS A 54 -10.89 3.91 0.76
N SER A 55 -10.99 5.19 0.43
CA SER A 55 -10.18 6.22 1.07
C SER A 55 -10.65 6.44 2.50
N LEU A 56 -9.78 6.18 3.46
CA LEU A 56 -9.99 6.55 4.86
C LEU A 56 -9.72 8.05 5.04
N PRO A 57 -10.23 8.67 6.12
CA PRO A 57 -9.93 10.09 6.44
C PRO A 57 -8.43 10.35 6.45
N LYS A 58 -8.00 11.50 5.90
CA LYS A 58 -6.58 11.86 5.71
C LYS A 58 -5.91 12.46 6.95
N ASN A 59 -6.58 12.50 8.10
CA ASN A 59 -6.00 13.09 9.31
C ASN A 59 -4.95 12.15 9.89
N VAL A 60 -3.75 12.68 10.03
CA VAL A 60 -2.58 12.00 10.62
C VAL A 60 -2.38 12.58 12.02
N GLU A 61 -2.71 11.82 13.05
CA GLU A 61 -2.35 12.14 14.43
C GLU A 61 -1.48 11.01 14.98
N ILE A 62 -0.26 11.35 15.37
CA ILE A 62 0.62 10.43 16.09
C ILE A 62 0.35 10.62 17.57
N ASP A 63 -0.38 9.68 18.13
CA ASP A 63 -0.86 9.67 19.53
C ASP A 63 -0.02 8.68 20.36
N PHE A 64 1.30 8.88 20.38
CA PHE A 64 2.17 8.20 21.35
C PHE A 64 3.43 9.02 21.65
N GLU A 65 3.87 8.96 22.89
CA GLU A 65 5.16 9.49 23.32
C GLU A 65 6.22 8.41 23.24
N PHE A 66 7.40 8.78 22.80
CA PHE A 66 8.55 7.89 22.82
C PHE A 66 9.06 7.71 24.27
N SER A 67 9.43 6.48 24.62
CA SER A 67 10.35 6.28 25.74
C SER A 67 11.73 6.88 25.42
N ALA A 68 12.51 7.18 26.44
CA ALA A 68 13.86 7.71 26.24
C ALA A 68 14.70 6.82 25.32
N ALA A 69 14.61 5.50 25.47
CA ALA A 69 15.31 4.54 24.62
C ALA A 69 14.84 4.56 23.15
N GLN A 70 13.55 4.77 22.91
CA GLN A 70 13.00 4.88 21.55
C GLN A 70 13.40 6.19 20.89
N GLN A 71 13.43 7.30 21.65
CA GLN A 71 13.91 8.58 21.16
C GLN A 71 15.38 8.49 20.78
N GLU A 72 16.23 7.97 21.66
CA GLU A 72 17.65 7.75 21.38
C GLU A 72 17.85 6.88 20.12
N THR A 73 17.07 5.80 19.98
CA THR A 73 17.13 4.93 18.80
C THR A 73 16.73 5.67 17.53
N SER A 74 15.66 6.47 17.58
CA SER A 74 15.20 7.27 16.44
C SER A 74 16.27 8.28 16.02
N ASP A 75 16.92 8.94 16.99
CA ASP A 75 17.98 9.92 16.73
C ASP A 75 19.23 9.25 16.13
N LYS A 76 19.61 8.07 16.63
CA LYS A 76 20.70 7.26 16.04
C LYS A 76 20.41 6.87 14.60
N VAL A 77 19.19 6.43 14.28
CA VAL A 77 18.79 6.09 12.90
C VAL A 77 18.84 7.34 12.02
N ALA A 78 18.34 8.48 12.52
CA ALA A 78 18.35 9.73 11.77
C ALA A 78 19.79 10.19 11.46
N SER A 79 20.68 10.17 12.46
CA SER A 79 22.10 10.51 12.29
C SER A 79 22.82 9.54 11.33
N ALA A 80 22.57 8.23 11.48
CA ALA A 80 23.17 7.25 10.58
C ALA A 80 22.74 7.47 9.11
N PHE A 81 21.53 7.95 8.87
CA PHE A 81 21.05 8.25 7.52
C PHE A 81 21.68 9.51 6.89
N GLU A 82 22.41 10.32 7.64
CA GLU A 82 23.18 11.42 7.06
C GLU A 82 24.31 10.87 6.18
N ASP A 83 25.03 9.86 6.66
CA ASP A 83 26.21 9.28 5.98
C ASP A 83 25.91 7.96 5.27
N LYS A 84 24.92 7.20 5.72
CA LYS A 84 24.60 5.86 5.22
C LYS A 84 23.25 5.84 4.52
N ASN A 85 23.10 4.92 3.58
CA ASN A 85 21.81 4.70 2.89
C ASN A 85 21.07 3.49 3.45
N VAL A 86 21.75 2.60 4.14
CA VAL A 86 21.18 1.38 4.74
C VAL A 86 21.55 1.34 6.21
N CYS A 87 20.57 1.10 7.08
CA CYS A 87 20.75 0.92 8.52
C CYS A 87 20.04 -0.35 8.97
N LEU A 88 20.63 -1.05 9.92
CA LEU A 88 20.04 -2.18 10.63
C LEU A 88 19.54 -1.73 12.01
N LEU A 89 18.25 -1.84 12.26
CA LEU A 89 17.64 -1.68 13.57
C LEU A 89 17.53 -3.04 14.25
N HIS A 90 18.53 -3.40 15.02
CA HIS A 90 18.55 -4.62 15.82
C HIS A 90 17.88 -4.35 17.18
N GLY A 91 16.81 -5.05 17.48
CA GLY A 91 16.07 -4.89 18.74
C GLY A 91 15.16 -6.06 19.01
N VAL A 92 15.07 -6.49 20.26
CA VAL A 92 14.24 -7.63 20.68
C VAL A 92 12.77 -7.45 20.27
N THR A 93 12.03 -8.54 20.23
CA THR A 93 10.59 -8.51 20.00
C THR A 93 9.91 -7.64 21.05
N SER A 94 8.90 -6.85 20.64
CA SER A 94 8.18 -5.90 21.51
C SER A 94 9.01 -4.74 22.08
N SER A 95 10.24 -4.50 21.62
CA SER A 95 11.03 -3.32 22.01
C SER A 95 10.49 -1.98 21.50
N GLY A 96 9.42 -2.01 20.72
CA GLY A 96 8.84 -0.81 20.13
C GLY A 96 9.41 -0.39 18.78
N LYS A 97 10.11 -1.28 18.06
CA LYS A 97 10.61 -1.01 16.69
C LYS A 97 9.55 -0.37 15.79
N THR A 98 8.31 -0.88 15.85
CA THR A 98 7.20 -0.35 15.04
C THR A 98 6.92 1.13 15.30
N GLN A 99 7.11 1.62 16.53
CA GLN A 99 6.94 3.04 16.85
C GLN A 99 8.03 3.89 16.19
N VAL A 100 9.27 3.41 16.19
CA VAL A 100 10.38 4.04 15.46
C VAL A 100 10.06 4.08 13.94
N TYR A 101 9.53 2.98 13.38
CA TYR A 101 9.10 2.96 11.98
C TYR A 101 8.02 3.99 11.69
N VAL A 102 6.98 4.08 12.53
CA VAL A 102 5.89 5.07 12.37
C VAL A 102 6.45 6.49 12.32
N LYS A 103 7.36 6.83 13.23
CA LYS A 103 7.99 8.16 13.29
C LYS A 103 8.83 8.45 12.05
N LEU A 104 9.55 7.45 11.57
CA LEU A 104 10.35 7.58 10.37
C LEU A 104 9.47 7.72 9.12
N ILE A 105 8.41 6.94 9.01
CA ILE A 105 7.40 7.05 7.93
C ILE A 105 6.80 8.45 7.93
N GLU A 106 6.43 8.99 9.12
CA GLU A 106 5.87 10.33 9.24
C GLU A 106 6.84 11.40 8.71
N LYS A 107 8.13 11.30 9.03
CA LYS A 107 9.15 12.23 8.55
C LYS A 107 9.15 12.28 7.03
N TYR A 108 9.34 11.15 6.37
CA TYR A 108 9.39 11.08 4.90
C TYR A 108 8.05 11.43 4.24
N PHE A 109 6.94 11.09 4.88
CA PHE A 109 5.61 11.48 4.43
C PHE A 109 5.43 13.01 4.44
N LYS A 110 5.87 13.69 5.52
CA LYS A 110 5.85 15.17 5.62
C LYS A 110 6.77 15.84 4.59
N GLU A 111 7.85 15.19 4.22
CA GLU A 111 8.75 15.62 3.13
C GLU A 111 8.15 15.38 1.72
N GLY A 112 6.92 14.85 1.64
CA GLY A 112 6.22 14.56 0.39
C GLY A 112 6.70 13.29 -0.32
N LYS A 113 7.62 12.53 0.28
CA LYS A 113 8.17 11.30 -0.26
C LYS A 113 7.21 10.13 -0.14
N GLN A 114 7.41 9.12 -0.99
CA GLN A 114 6.74 7.84 -0.87
C GLN A 114 7.54 6.90 0.03
N VAL A 115 6.81 6.04 0.75
CA VAL A 115 7.39 5.07 1.67
C VAL A 115 6.88 3.68 1.34
N LEU A 116 7.79 2.71 1.27
CA LEU A 116 7.47 1.28 1.17
C LEU A 116 7.81 0.60 2.50
N TYR A 117 6.81 -0.03 3.11
CA TYR A 117 7.00 -0.84 4.30
C TYR A 117 6.75 -2.32 3.98
N LEU A 118 7.81 -3.10 3.92
CA LEU A 118 7.78 -4.52 3.64
C LEU A 118 7.69 -5.34 4.92
N LEU A 119 6.78 -6.29 4.93
CA LEU A 119 6.55 -7.25 6.01
C LEU A 119 6.44 -8.67 5.42
N PRO A 120 6.82 -9.71 6.18
CA PRO A 120 6.41 -11.08 5.86
C PRO A 120 4.89 -11.20 5.68
N GLU A 121 4.41 -12.03 4.75
CA GLU A 121 2.96 -12.18 4.54
C GLU A 121 2.20 -12.54 5.83
N ILE A 122 2.79 -13.38 6.68
CA ILE A 122 2.22 -13.78 7.96
C ILE A 122 2.13 -12.61 8.96
N ALA A 123 3.00 -11.62 8.84
CA ALA A 123 3.02 -10.44 9.69
C ALA A 123 2.04 -9.34 9.22
N LEU A 124 1.51 -9.43 8.01
CA LEU A 124 0.45 -8.55 7.48
C LEU A 124 -0.90 -8.83 8.17
N THR A 125 -0.90 -8.75 9.48
CA THR A 125 -2.10 -8.99 10.29
C THR A 125 -3.02 -7.77 10.32
N THR A 126 -4.30 -8.01 10.59
CA THR A 126 -5.28 -6.94 10.78
C THR A 126 -4.85 -5.96 11.89
N GLN A 127 -4.10 -6.43 12.88
CA GLN A 127 -3.62 -5.61 13.99
C GLN A 127 -2.61 -4.57 13.54
N ILE A 128 -1.56 -4.96 12.80
CA ILE A 128 -0.55 -4.01 12.30
C ILE A 128 -1.17 -3.03 11.32
N ILE A 129 -2.06 -3.52 10.45
CA ILE A 129 -2.80 -2.69 9.49
C ILE A 129 -3.60 -1.61 10.21
N ARG A 130 -4.44 -1.98 11.17
CA ARG A 130 -5.26 -1.04 11.95
C ARG A 130 -4.40 -0.04 12.73
N ARG A 131 -3.29 -0.50 13.30
CA ARG A 131 -2.37 0.36 14.02
C ARG A 131 -1.79 1.45 13.12
N LEU A 132 -1.33 1.09 11.94
CA LEU A 132 -0.78 2.05 10.97
C LEU A 132 -1.88 2.93 10.37
N GLN A 133 -3.06 2.39 10.11
CA GLN A 133 -4.22 3.17 9.65
C GLN A 133 -4.69 4.20 10.67
N LYS A 134 -4.58 3.90 11.97
CA LYS A 134 -4.86 4.89 13.02
C LYS A 134 -3.94 6.11 12.92
N HIS A 135 -2.67 5.90 12.55
CA HIS A 135 -1.69 6.98 12.42
C HIS A 135 -1.75 7.71 11.08
N PHE A 136 -1.94 6.99 9.98
CA PHE A 136 -1.81 7.55 8.63
C PHE A 136 -3.14 7.66 7.87
N GLY A 137 -4.23 7.14 8.44
CA GLY A 137 -5.55 7.20 7.82
C GLY A 137 -5.55 6.67 6.40
N GLY A 138 -6.15 7.43 5.49
CA GLY A 138 -6.23 7.12 4.06
C GLY A 138 -4.93 7.28 3.27
N ASN A 139 -3.84 7.74 3.91
CA ASN A 139 -2.55 7.90 3.25
C ASN A 139 -1.77 6.58 3.12
N ILE A 140 -2.21 5.53 3.84
CA ILE A 140 -1.60 4.20 3.78
C ILE A 140 -2.46 3.25 2.96
N THR A 141 -1.82 2.54 2.06
CA THR A 141 -2.46 1.48 1.26
C THR A 141 -1.74 0.16 1.50
N ILE A 142 -2.52 -0.91 1.58
CA ILE A 142 -2.00 -2.26 1.78
C ILE A 142 -1.98 -2.96 0.43
N TYR A 143 -0.83 -3.53 0.06
CA TYR A 143 -0.69 -4.36 -1.13
C TYR A 143 -0.53 -5.82 -0.75
N HIS A 144 -1.45 -6.66 -1.18
CA HIS A 144 -1.44 -8.10 -0.91
C HIS A 144 -1.88 -8.93 -2.12
N SER A 145 -1.58 -10.22 -2.08
CA SER A 145 -1.83 -11.18 -3.18
C SER A 145 -3.32 -11.35 -3.54
N ARG A 146 -4.26 -10.99 -2.64
CA ARG A 146 -5.71 -11.15 -2.81
C ARG A 146 -6.38 -10.07 -3.67
N PHE A 147 -5.65 -9.02 -4.05
CA PHE A 147 -6.21 -8.01 -4.95
C PHE A 147 -6.56 -8.61 -6.31
N ASN A 148 -7.75 -8.28 -6.81
CA ASN A 148 -8.12 -8.60 -8.19
C ASN A 148 -7.33 -7.71 -9.18
N ASN A 149 -7.37 -8.06 -10.45
CA ASN A 149 -6.59 -7.36 -11.48
C ASN A 149 -6.95 -5.86 -11.58
N ASN A 150 -8.21 -5.49 -11.42
CA ASN A 150 -8.65 -4.09 -11.51
C ASN A 150 -8.14 -3.27 -10.32
N GLU A 151 -8.20 -3.81 -9.11
CA GLU A 151 -7.65 -3.18 -7.90
C GLU A 151 -6.14 -3.00 -8.01
N ARG A 152 -5.43 -3.99 -8.58
CA ARG A 152 -3.98 -3.89 -8.84
C ARG A 152 -3.66 -2.77 -9.81
N ILE A 153 -4.41 -2.64 -10.92
CA ILE A 153 -4.21 -1.59 -11.91
C ILE A 153 -4.50 -0.22 -11.30
N GLU A 154 -5.56 -0.09 -10.53
CA GLU A 154 -5.91 1.16 -9.84
C GLU A 154 -4.80 1.59 -8.88
N LEU A 155 -4.38 0.67 -8.00
CA LEU A 155 -3.30 0.93 -7.05
C LEU A 155 -1.98 1.25 -7.77
N TRP A 156 -1.64 0.49 -8.82
CA TRP A 156 -0.47 0.75 -9.67
C TRP A 156 -0.45 2.19 -10.17
N ASN A 157 -1.57 2.66 -10.73
CA ASN A 157 -1.68 4.03 -11.24
C ASN A 157 -1.57 5.07 -10.14
N LYS A 158 -2.22 4.87 -8.98
CA LYS A 158 -2.14 5.79 -7.84
C LYS A 158 -0.74 5.91 -7.25
N ILE A 159 0.02 4.81 -7.22
CA ILE A 159 1.42 4.83 -6.78
C ILE A 159 2.28 5.55 -7.80
N ARG A 160 2.13 5.24 -9.09
CA ARG A 160 2.87 5.87 -10.19
C ARG A 160 2.64 7.38 -10.28
N THR A 161 1.45 7.87 -10.00
CA THR A 161 1.14 9.31 -9.97
C THR A 161 1.61 9.99 -8.70
N GLY A 162 1.96 9.22 -7.65
CA GLY A 162 2.34 9.74 -6.33
C GLY A 162 1.14 10.13 -5.46
N GLU A 163 -0.07 9.72 -5.82
CA GLU A 163 -1.28 9.92 -5.01
C GLU A 163 -1.22 9.07 -3.72
N VAL A 164 -0.78 7.81 -3.83
CA VAL A 164 -0.50 6.95 -2.68
C VAL A 164 0.91 7.22 -2.19
N LYS A 165 1.02 7.58 -0.91
CA LYS A 165 2.30 7.95 -0.29
C LYS A 165 2.92 6.81 0.53
N ILE A 166 2.12 5.99 1.19
CA ILE A 166 2.61 4.92 2.07
C ILE A 166 2.03 3.60 1.59
N VAL A 167 2.90 2.66 1.25
CA VAL A 167 2.52 1.31 0.84
C VAL A 167 3.04 0.31 1.87
N LEU A 168 2.12 -0.47 2.43
CA LEU A 168 2.41 -1.63 3.27
C LEU A 168 2.20 -2.89 2.45
N GLY A 169 3.18 -3.78 2.39
CA GLY A 169 3.01 -4.98 1.60
C GLY A 169 4.03 -6.07 1.88
N ALA A 170 3.79 -7.23 1.30
CA ALA A 170 4.73 -8.32 1.28
C ALA A 170 5.77 -8.15 0.17
N ARG A 171 6.62 -9.14 0.00
CA ARG A 171 7.70 -9.19 -1.00
C ARG A 171 7.35 -8.60 -2.37
N SER A 172 6.17 -8.92 -2.90
CA SER A 172 5.75 -8.46 -4.24
C SER A 172 5.47 -6.96 -4.35
N ALA A 173 5.29 -6.26 -3.22
CA ALA A 173 5.10 -4.81 -3.21
C ALA A 173 6.36 -4.04 -3.63
N LEU A 174 7.51 -4.69 -3.63
CA LEU A 174 8.77 -4.09 -4.07
C LEU A 174 8.73 -3.61 -5.53
N PHE A 175 7.96 -4.28 -6.38
CA PHE A 175 7.90 -3.96 -7.82
C PHE A 175 6.83 -2.94 -8.20
N LEU A 176 6.24 -2.27 -7.23
CA LEU A 176 5.29 -1.19 -7.50
C LEU A 176 6.00 0.05 -8.06
N PRO A 177 5.34 0.82 -8.94
CA PRO A 177 5.96 1.91 -9.69
C PRO A 177 6.02 3.20 -8.87
N PHE A 178 6.86 3.25 -7.86
CA PHE A 178 7.04 4.45 -7.08
C PHE A 178 7.58 5.60 -7.96
N LYS A 179 7.09 6.81 -7.71
CA LYS A 179 7.51 8.03 -8.41
C LYS A 179 8.65 8.74 -7.68
N ASP A 180 8.53 8.84 -6.36
CA ASP A 180 9.46 9.59 -5.50
C ASP A 180 9.65 8.84 -4.17
N LEU A 181 10.26 7.66 -4.25
CA LEU A 181 10.52 6.81 -3.10
C LEU A 181 11.62 7.41 -2.24
N GLY A 182 11.34 7.64 -0.94
CA GLY A 182 12.31 8.21 0.01
C GLY A 182 12.77 7.22 1.06
N LEU A 183 11.93 6.22 1.38
CA LEU A 183 12.23 5.27 2.44
C LEU A 183 11.69 3.88 2.10
N ILE A 184 12.50 2.85 2.34
CA ILE A 184 12.04 1.46 2.42
C ILE A 184 12.31 0.95 3.83
N ILE A 185 11.31 0.36 4.46
CA ILE A 185 11.45 -0.40 5.71
C ILE A 185 11.25 -1.87 5.38
N VAL A 186 12.15 -2.73 5.83
CA VAL A 186 12.04 -4.18 5.74
C VAL A 186 12.02 -4.73 7.16
N ASP A 187 10.83 -5.02 7.66
CA ASP A 187 10.68 -5.56 9.02
C ASP A 187 10.80 -7.08 9.01
N GLU A 188 11.37 -7.63 10.08
CA GLU A 188 11.78 -9.05 10.17
C GLU A 188 12.61 -9.49 8.94
N GLU A 189 13.65 -8.72 8.62
CA GLU A 189 14.45 -8.84 7.38
C GLU A 189 15.04 -10.24 7.15
N HIS A 190 15.18 -11.01 8.23
CA HIS A 190 15.68 -12.39 8.23
C HIS A 190 14.64 -13.42 7.77
N ASP A 191 13.36 -13.02 7.66
CA ASP A 191 12.27 -13.98 7.36
C ASP A 191 12.46 -14.62 5.98
N PRO A 192 12.41 -15.97 5.89
CA PRO A 192 12.63 -16.68 4.63
C PRO A 192 11.57 -16.39 3.56
N SER A 193 10.41 -15.83 3.91
CA SER A 193 9.37 -15.44 2.95
C SER A 193 9.79 -14.30 2.02
N PHE A 194 10.83 -13.54 2.38
CA PHE A 194 11.42 -12.55 1.49
C PHE A 194 12.20 -13.19 0.33
N LYS A 195 12.60 -14.46 0.44
CA LYS A 195 13.20 -15.21 -0.66
C LYS A 195 12.13 -15.80 -1.55
N GLN A 196 12.13 -15.44 -2.83
CA GLN A 196 11.28 -16.10 -3.82
C GLN A 196 11.84 -17.48 -4.17
N GLN A 197 11.03 -18.51 -3.95
CA GLN A 197 11.41 -19.88 -4.26
C GLN A 197 11.08 -20.21 -5.71
N ASP A 198 9.87 -19.87 -6.16
CA ASP A 198 9.34 -20.11 -7.48
C ASP A 198 8.30 -19.02 -7.84
N PRO A 199 8.17 -18.59 -9.10
CA PRO A 199 9.03 -18.88 -10.24
C PRO A 199 10.35 -18.09 -10.21
N ALA A 200 11.25 -18.36 -11.18
CA ALA A 200 12.39 -17.49 -11.45
C ALA A 200 11.91 -16.09 -11.93
N PRO A 201 12.68 -15.01 -11.65
CA PRO A 201 13.95 -14.96 -10.91
C PRO A 201 13.75 -15.13 -9.40
N ARG A 202 14.61 -15.94 -8.79
CA ARG A 202 14.56 -16.26 -7.35
C ARG A 202 15.29 -15.19 -6.52
N TYR A 203 14.76 -13.97 -6.52
CA TYR A 203 15.34 -12.85 -5.77
C TYR A 203 15.06 -12.95 -4.26
N ASN A 204 15.87 -12.24 -3.47
CA ASN A 204 15.56 -11.91 -2.09
C ASN A 204 15.06 -10.45 -2.02
N ALA A 205 13.87 -10.22 -1.44
CA ALA A 205 13.28 -8.88 -1.45
C ALA A 205 14.03 -7.90 -0.55
N ARG A 206 14.69 -8.35 0.53
CA ARG A 206 15.58 -7.52 1.35
C ARG A 206 16.72 -6.95 0.49
N ASP A 207 17.44 -7.82 -0.20
CA ASP A 207 18.59 -7.42 -1.02
C ASP A 207 18.15 -6.58 -2.23
N ALA A 208 17.06 -7.00 -2.86
CA ALA A 208 16.48 -6.26 -3.98
C ALA A 208 15.95 -4.87 -3.54
N ALA A 209 15.45 -4.72 -2.30
CA ALA A 209 15.03 -3.44 -1.75
C ALA A 209 16.19 -2.46 -1.59
N ILE A 210 17.35 -2.94 -1.14
CA ILE A 210 18.56 -2.12 -1.03
C ILE A 210 18.99 -1.61 -2.42
N TYR A 211 19.02 -2.51 -3.41
CA TYR A 211 19.32 -2.11 -4.79
C TYR A 211 18.27 -1.14 -5.36
N TYR A 212 17.00 -1.45 -5.17
CA TYR A 212 15.90 -0.60 -5.67
C TYR A 212 15.92 0.80 -5.05
N ALA A 213 16.16 0.89 -3.74
CA ALA A 213 16.31 2.17 -3.04
C ALA A 213 17.44 3.02 -3.61
N SER A 214 18.55 2.41 -4.03
CA SER A 214 19.68 3.15 -4.60
C SER A 214 19.32 3.91 -5.89
N LEU A 215 18.38 3.40 -6.68
CA LEU A 215 17.89 4.05 -7.90
C LEU A 215 17.15 5.37 -7.60
N PHE A 216 16.55 5.49 -6.42
CA PHE A 216 15.82 6.67 -5.94
C PHE A 216 16.63 7.53 -4.98
N LYS A 217 17.85 7.12 -4.62
CA LYS A 217 18.59 7.68 -3.47
C LYS A 217 17.79 7.62 -2.17
N ALA A 218 16.92 6.62 -2.05
CA ALA A 218 16.09 6.39 -0.88
C ALA A 218 16.90 5.72 0.24
N LYS A 219 16.46 5.90 1.47
CA LYS A 219 17.04 5.26 2.64
C LYS A 219 16.36 3.89 2.88
N VAL A 220 17.13 2.95 3.46
CA VAL A 220 16.61 1.62 3.79
C VAL A 220 16.84 1.35 5.29
N LEU A 221 15.78 0.99 5.98
CA LEU A 221 15.85 0.50 7.36
C LEU A 221 15.49 -0.98 7.37
N LEU A 222 16.46 -1.81 7.73
CA LEU A 222 16.26 -3.22 8.00
C LEU A 222 15.94 -3.39 9.50
N GLY A 223 14.88 -4.08 9.84
CA GLY A 223 14.50 -4.32 11.23
C GLY A 223 14.46 -5.80 11.56
N SER A 224 15.04 -6.19 12.67
CA SER A 224 15.02 -7.58 13.13
C SER A 224 15.31 -7.72 14.62
N ALA A 225 14.77 -8.76 15.23
CA ALA A 225 15.20 -9.24 16.54
C ALA A 225 16.37 -10.23 16.42
N THR A 226 16.45 -10.93 15.31
CA THR A 226 17.44 -11.96 14.99
C THR A 226 17.96 -11.71 13.58
N PRO A 227 18.79 -10.67 13.38
CA PRO A 227 19.24 -10.31 12.05
C PRO A 227 20.00 -11.45 11.37
N SER A 228 19.88 -11.51 10.05
CA SER A 228 20.69 -12.43 9.26
C SER A 228 22.18 -12.07 9.39
N ILE A 229 23.04 -13.06 9.22
CA ILE A 229 24.50 -12.85 9.30
C ILE A 229 24.93 -11.80 8.28
N GLU A 230 24.40 -11.85 7.07
CA GLU A 230 24.71 -10.90 6.00
C GLU A 230 24.32 -9.47 6.38
N SER A 231 23.14 -9.27 6.98
CA SER A 231 22.71 -7.93 7.42
C SER A 231 23.48 -7.41 8.62
N TYR A 232 24.00 -8.30 9.45
CA TYR A 232 24.73 -7.91 10.67
C TYR A 232 26.19 -7.50 10.40
N PHE A 233 26.83 -8.12 9.40
CA PHE A 233 28.25 -7.88 9.10
C PHE A 233 28.49 -6.92 7.91
N ASN A 234 27.48 -6.56 7.13
CA ASN A 234 27.58 -5.58 6.04
C ASN A 234 27.06 -4.21 6.46
#